data_e97001cf8714be8ebee86f9ae81284bc
#
_entry.id   e97001cf8714be8ebee86f9ae81284bc
#
_cell.length_a   1.000
_cell.length_b   1.000
_cell.length_c   1.000
_cell.angle_alpha   90.00
_cell.angle_beta   90.00
_cell.angle_gamma   90.00
#
_symmetry.space_group_name_H-M   'P 1'
#
loop_
_entity.id
_entity.type
_entity.pdbx_description
1 polymer ?
#
loop_
_entity_poly.entity_id
_entity_poly.type
_entity_poly.pdbx_seq_one_letter_code
_entity_poly.pdbx_strand_id
1 'polypeptide(L)'
;MAKRFLFAAIAFIGLIFPAAFVLALLVAPAQPAPLEQSGCNRNLADAYANVTVLQARAKAAHGAESCAATQLYFLEVVKARAIAAQCKSGPERERELGRLDADVEAINSTIAARCS
;
A
#
# COMPACT_ATOMS: atom_id res chain seq x y z
N MET A 1 -36.43 -42.71 30.38
CA MET A 1 -35.04 -42.90 29.98
C MET A 1 -34.57 -41.94 28.88
N ALA A 2 -35.41 -41.51 27.95
CA ALA A 2 -35.03 -40.60 26.88
C ALA A 2 -34.62 -39.18 27.34
N LYS A 3 -35.19 -38.64 28.40
CA LYS A 3 -34.87 -37.30 28.93
C LYS A 3 -33.45 -37.17 29.52
N ARG A 4 -32.88 -38.25 30.04
CA ARG A 4 -31.55 -38.23 30.65
C ARG A 4 -30.43 -38.24 29.60
N PHE A 5 -30.67 -38.79 28.44
CA PHE A 5 -29.70 -38.77 27.31
C PHE A 5 -29.62 -37.40 26.63
N LEU A 6 -30.72 -36.65 26.62
CA LEU A 6 -30.74 -35.31 26.00
C LEU A 6 -29.88 -34.30 26.78
N PHE A 7 -29.86 -34.36 28.10
CA PHE A 7 -29.05 -33.47 28.93
C PHE A 7 -27.54 -33.76 28.84
N ALA A 8 -27.18 -35.03 28.65
CA ALA A 8 -25.78 -35.41 28.47
C ALA A 8 -25.22 -34.93 27.13
N ALA A 9 -26.04 -34.95 26.08
CA ALA A 9 -25.61 -34.46 24.74
C ALA A 9 -25.42 -32.94 24.70
N ILE A 10 -26.27 -32.18 25.40
CA ILE A 10 -26.16 -30.71 25.45
C ILE A 10 -24.93 -30.27 26.25
N ALA A 11 -24.59 -31.00 27.33
CA ALA A 11 -23.38 -30.69 28.11
C ALA A 11 -22.08 -30.92 27.32
N PHE A 12 -22.07 -31.92 26.41
CA PHE A 12 -20.90 -32.21 25.59
C PHE A 12 -20.68 -31.14 24.46
N ILE A 13 -21.77 -30.62 23.89
CA ILE A 13 -21.69 -29.58 22.84
C ILE A 13 -21.21 -28.25 23.44
N GLY A 14 -21.59 -27.94 24.67
CA GLY A 14 -21.17 -26.72 25.35
C GLY A 14 -19.67 -26.66 25.72
N LEU A 15 -19.03 -27.82 25.87
CA LEU A 15 -17.62 -27.91 26.26
C LEU A 15 -16.65 -27.85 25.06
N ILE A 16 -17.13 -28.22 23.88
CA ILE A 16 -16.28 -28.23 22.66
C ILE A 16 -16.18 -26.82 22.04
N PHE A 17 -17.24 -26.02 22.16
CA PHE A 17 -17.27 -24.67 21.59
C PHE A 17 -16.25 -23.69 22.19
N PRO A 18 -16.03 -23.57 23.49
CA PRO A 18 -15.08 -22.65 24.06
C PRO A 18 -13.62 -23.01 23.72
N ALA A 19 -13.32 -24.32 23.60
CA ALA A 19 -11.97 -24.75 23.24
C ALA A 19 -11.59 -24.39 21.78
N ALA A 20 -12.52 -24.51 20.85
CA ALA A 20 -12.33 -24.12 19.46
C ALA A 20 -12.18 -22.60 19.30
N PHE A 21 -12.91 -21.82 20.10
CA PHE A 21 -12.83 -20.37 20.08
C PHE A 21 -11.49 -19.83 20.64
N VAL A 22 -10.96 -20.49 21.67
CA VAL A 22 -9.65 -20.15 22.24
C VAL A 22 -8.51 -20.48 21.28
N LEU A 23 -8.61 -21.60 20.55
CA LEU A 23 -7.61 -21.94 19.52
C LEU A 23 -7.61 -20.94 18.35
N ALA A 24 -8.77 -20.43 17.96
CA ALA A 24 -8.86 -19.43 16.89
C ALA A 24 -8.22 -18.09 17.28
N LEU A 25 -8.22 -17.74 18.57
CA LEU A 25 -7.56 -16.53 19.09
C LEU A 25 -6.04 -16.66 19.21
N LEU A 26 -5.51 -17.89 19.23
CA LEU A 26 -4.06 -18.13 19.31
C LEU A 26 -3.39 -18.13 17.93
N VAL A 27 -4.15 -18.22 16.85
CA VAL A 27 -3.64 -18.06 15.48
C VAL A 27 -3.80 -16.59 15.06
N ALA A 28 -3.15 -15.69 15.77
CA ALA A 28 -3.01 -14.33 15.30
C ALA A 28 -2.15 -14.34 14.02
N PRO A 29 -2.52 -13.61 12.95
CA PRO A 29 -1.67 -13.48 11.78
C PRO A 29 -0.31 -12.94 12.23
N ALA A 30 0.76 -13.61 11.83
CA ALA A 30 2.11 -13.18 12.12
C ALA A 30 2.29 -11.74 11.62
N GLN A 31 2.77 -10.85 12.49
CA GLN A 31 3.10 -9.50 12.07
C GLN A 31 4.23 -9.56 11.04
N PRO A 32 4.22 -8.69 10.01
CA PRO A 32 5.26 -8.66 9.01
C PRO A 32 6.63 -8.51 9.67
N ALA A 33 7.58 -9.33 9.25
CA ALA A 33 8.92 -9.37 9.81
C ALA A 33 9.66 -8.04 9.57
N PRO A 34 10.60 -7.62 10.45
CA PRO A 34 11.39 -6.38 10.28
C PRO A 34 12.13 -6.27 8.95
N LEU A 35 12.39 -7.39 8.27
CA LEU A 35 13.00 -7.45 6.94
C LEU A 35 12.12 -6.82 5.84
N GLU A 36 10.80 -6.83 5.98
CA GLU A 36 9.89 -6.16 5.04
C GLU A 36 10.03 -4.64 5.11
N GLN A 37 10.28 -4.07 6.28
CA GLN A 37 10.47 -2.64 6.43
C GLN A 37 11.73 -2.15 5.74
N SER A 38 12.84 -2.90 5.77
CA SER A 38 14.07 -2.56 5.07
C SER A 38 13.92 -2.64 3.55
N GLY A 39 13.17 -3.64 3.05
CA GLY A 39 12.80 -3.76 1.65
C GLY A 39 11.92 -2.60 1.17
N CYS A 40 10.94 -2.21 1.99
CA CYS A 40 10.08 -1.06 1.76
C CYS A 40 10.87 0.24 1.62
N ASN A 41 11.78 0.51 2.54
CA ASN A 41 12.61 1.72 2.51
C ASN A 41 13.49 1.77 1.28
N ARG A 42 14.07 0.64 0.86
CA ARG A 42 14.87 0.54 -0.36
C ARG A 42 14.03 0.79 -1.60
N ASN A 43 12.89 0.14 -1.72
CA ASN A 43 11.97 0.32 -2.84
C ASN A 43 11.50 1.78 -2.96
N LEU A 44 11.24 2.43 -1.84
CA LEU A 44 10.85 3.83 -1.82
C LEU A 44 11.98 4.76 -2.25
N ALA A 45 13.21 4.51 -1.78
CA ALA A 45 14.40 5.25 -2.18
C ALA A 45 14.67 5.11 -3.68
N ASP A 46 14.56 3.92 -4.23
CA ASP A 46 14.71 3.64 -5.66
C ASP A 46 13.62 4.36 -6.49
N ALA A 47 12.37 4.33 -6.00
CA ALA A 47 11.28 5.03 -6.67
C ALA A 47 11.51 6.55 -6.71
N TYR A 48 11.99 7.15 -5.62
CA TYR A 48 12.32 8.58 -5.60
C TYR A 48 13.51 8.95 -6.49
N ALA A 49 14.51 8.07 -6.57
CA ALA A 49 15.62 8.27 -7.50
C ALA A 49 15.12 8.29 -8.96
N ASN A 50 14.23 7.36 -9.33
CA ASN A 50 13.62 7.32 -10.65
C ASN A 50 12.75 8.57 -10.92
N VAL A 51 11.96 9.00 -9.95
CA VAL A 51 11.17 10.24 -10.03
C VAL A 51 12.08 11.44 -10.36
N THR A 52 13.20 11.57 -9.65
CA THR A 52 14.16 12.67 -9.87
C THR A 52 14.75 12.66 -11.29
N VAL A 53 15.17 11.49 -11.78
CA VAL A 53 15.71 11.33 -13.13
C VAL A 53 14.67 11.66 -14.19
N LEU A 54 13.45 11.15 -14.07
CA LEU A 54 12.40 11.39 -15.05
C LEU A 54 11.84 12.80 -14.99
N GLN A 55 11.82 13.43 -13.83
CA GLN A 55 11.51 14.85 -13.71
C GLN A 55 12.49 15.72 -14.48
N ALA A 56 13.79 15.47 -14.34
CA ALA A 56 14.83 16.19 -15.08
C ALA A 56 14.67 15.99 -16.59
N ARG A 57 14.38 14.77 -17.03
CA ARG A 57 14.13 14.44 -18.44
C ARG A 57 12.89 15.18 -18.97
N ALA A 58 11.79 15.19 -18.23
CA ALA A 58 10.56 15.87 -18.61
C ALA A 58 10.74 17.39 -18.72
N LYS A 59 11.57 17.99 -17.84
CA LYS A 59 11.91 19.42 -17.91
C LYS A 59 12.78 19.76 -19.10
N ALA A 60 13.68 18.86 -19.51
CA ALA A 60 14.58 19.05 -20.63
C ALA A 60 13.95 18.73 -21.99
N ALA A 61 12.86 17.97 -22.05
CA ALA A 61 12.22 17.55 -23.28
C ALA A 61 11.44 18.69 -23.95
N HIS A 62 11.50 18.74 -25.28
CA HIS A 62 10.82 19.72 -26.11
C HIS A 62 10.05 19.06 -27.25
N GLY A 63 9.07 19.79 -27.79
CA GLY A 63 8.27 19.31 -28.92
C GLY A 63 7.53 18.00 -28.63
N ALA A 64 7.55 17.08 -29.59
CA ALA A 64 6.83 15.82 -29.53
C ALA A 64 7.29 14.89 -28.38
N GLU A 65 8.53 14.98 -27.94
CA GLU A 65 9.07 14.20 -26.82
C GLU A 65 8.56 14.68 -25.47
N SER A 66 8.12 15.92 -25.37
CA SER A 66 7.68 16.55 -24.12
C SER A 66 6.46 15.82 -23.50
N CYS A 67 5.50 15.42 -24.32
CA CYS A 67 4.34 14.65 -23.86
C CYS A 67 4.76 13.30 -23.29
N ALA A 68 5.51 12.50 -24.06
CA ALA A 68 5.93 11.16 -23.65
C ALA A 68 6.81 11.21 -22.38
N ALA A 69 7.75 12.13 -22.29
CA ALA A 69 8.61 12.31 -21.13
C ALA A 69 7.80 12.68 -19.86
N THR A 70 6.80 13.55 -20.01
CA THR A 70 5.93 13.94 -18.89
C THR A 70 5.04 12.77 -18.43
N GLN A 71 4.54 11.96 -19.35
CA GLN A 71 3.77 10.76 -19.01
C GLN A 71 4.62 9.73 -18.25
N LEU A 72 5.86 9.51 -18.65
CA LEU A 72 6.77 8.62 -17.91
C LEU A 72 7.06 9.15 -16.50
N TYR A 73 7.29 10.44 -16.35
CA TYR A 73 7.45 11.07 -15.05
C TYR A 73 6.20 10.88 -14.17
N PHE A 74 5.02 11.09 -14.74
CA PHE A 74 3.75 10.86 -14.05
C PHE A 74 3.64 9.42 -13.49
N LEU A 75 3.94 8.42 -14.31
CA LEU A 75 3.87 7.01 -13.91
C LEU A 75 4.80 6.69 -12.73
N GLU A 76 6.00 7.25 -12.70
CA GLU A 76 6.93 7.04 -11.59
C GLU A 76 6.47 7.75 -10.30
N VAL A 77 5.85 8.91 -10.39
CA VAL A 77 5.27 9.57 -9.20
C VAL A 77 4.11 8.76 -8.63
N VAL A 78 3.22 8.24 -9.49
CA VAL A 78 2.11 7.37 -9.06
C VAL A 78 2.64 6.08 -8.40
N LYS A 79 3.69 5.49 -8.96
CA LYS A 79 4.37 4.32 -8.39
C LYS A 79 4.98 4.63 -7.02
N ALA A 80 5.71 5.74 -6.90
CA ALA A 80 6.28 6.18 -5.63
C ALA A 80 5.19 6.40 -4.57
N ARG A 81 4.05 6.98 -4.96
CA ARG A 81 2.89 7.14 -4.08
C ARG A 81 2.34 5.80 -3.58
N ALA A 82 2.19 4.83 -4.46
CA ALA A 82 1.72 3.49 -4.09
C ALA A 82 2.66 2.81 -3.08
N ILE A 83 3.97 2.91 -3.31
CA ILE A 83 4.99 2.37 -2.40
C ILE A 83 4.96 3.11 -1.05
N ALA A 84 4.89 4.43 -1.04
CA ALA A 84 4.80 5.24 0.18
C ALA A 84 3.54 4.88 1.01
N ALA A 85 2.41 4.62 0.35
CA ALA A 85 1.17 4.20 1.01
C ALA A 85 1.32 2.87 1.74
N GLN A 86 2.13 1.96 1.23
CA GLN A 86 2.40 0.65 1.83
C GLN A 86 3.51 0.69 2.88
N CYS A 87 4.53 1.51 2.67
CA CYS A 87 5.77 1.50 3.43
C CYS A 87 5.80 2.48 4.60
N LYS A 88 5.05 3.55 4.52
CA LYS A 88 4.97 4.56 5.58
C LYS A 88 3.72 4.39 6.44
N SER A 89 3.75 4.94 7.66
CA SER A 89 2.64 4.86 8.61
C SER A 89 2.47 6.19 9.35
N GLY A 90 1.31 6.36 10.00
CA GLY A 90 1.02 7.50 10.85
C GLY A 90 1.05 8.86 10.14
N PRO A 91 1.33 9.95 10.88
CA PRO A 91 1.33 11.31 10.33
C PRO A 91 2.35 11.53 9.22
N GLU A 92 3.46 10.81 9.22
CA GLU A 92 4.48 10.87 8.16
C GLU A 92 3.91 10.36 6.84
N ARG A 93 3.15 9.26 6.88
CA ARG A 93 2.45 8.72 5.70
C ARG A 93 1.50 9.76 5.12
N GLU A 94 0.67 10.38 5.95
CA GLU A 94 -0.32 11.36 5.50
C GLU A 94 0.34 12.59 4.83
N ARG A 95 1.41 13.10 5.40
CA ARG A 95 2.18 14.22 4.80
C ARG A 95 2.79 13.84 3.46
N GLU A 96 3.39 12.65 3.39
CA GLU A 96 4.04 12.19 2.17
C GLU A 96 3.04 11.92 1.05
N LEU A 97 1.91 11.28 1.35
CA LEU A 97 0.84 11.06 0.39
C LEU A 97 0.25 12.37 -0.10
N GLY A 98 0.02 13.35 0.80
CA GLY A 98 -0.47 14.67 0.42
C GLY A 98 0.48 15.41 -0.52
N ARG A 99 1.78 15.32 -0.30
CA ARG A 99 2.80 15.89 -1.20
C ARG A 99 2.79 15.22 -2.57
N LEU A 100 2.78 13.89 -2.61
CA LEU A 100 2.75 13.12 -3.86
C LEU A 100 1.43 13.32 -4.63
N ASP A 101 0.31 13.47 -3.95
CA ASP A 101 -0.98 13.79 -4.58
C ASP A 101 -0.96 15.18 -5.24
N ALA A 102 -0.36 16.17 -4.60
CA ALA A 102 -0.17 17.49 -5.20
C ALA A 102 0.74 17.44 -6.43
N ASP A 103 1.80 16.64 -6.40
CA ASP A 103 2.68 16.41 -7.55
C ASP A 103 1.91 15.73 -8.69
N VAL A 104 1.11 14.73 -8.41
CA VAL A 104 0.26 14.04 -9.40
C VAL A 104 -0.68 15.02 -10.10
N GLU A 105 -1.36 15.90 -9.35
CA GLU A 105 -2.25 16.92 -9.93
C GLU A 105 -1.51 17.91 -10.83
N ALA A 106 -0.36 18.40 -10.38
CA ALA A 106 0.46 19.33 -11.15
C ALA A 106 0.96 18.70 -12.44
N ILE A 107 1.42 17.44 -12.40
CA ILE A 107 1.90 16.74 -13.60
C ILE A 107 0.73 16.46 -14.55
N ASN A 108 -0.42 16.07 -14.03
CA ASN A 108 -1.61 15.82 -14.84
C ASN A 108 -2.05 17.07 -15.62
N SER A 109 -2.01 18.23 -14.98
CA SER A 109 -2.26 19.51 -15.65
C SER A 109 -1.22 19.80 -16.74
N THR A 110 0.04 19.45 -16.50
CA THR A 110 1.11 19.59 -17.48
C THR A 110 0.92 18.64 -18.67
N ILE A 111 0.48 17.40 -18.44
CA ILE A 111 0.13 16.44 -19.49
C ILE A 111 -0.99 17.00 -20.36
N ALA A 112 -2.05 17.52 -19.77
CA ALA A 112 -3.16 18.12 -20.51
C ALA A 112 -2.67 19.24 -21.44
N ALA A 113 -1.71 20.06 -21.01
CA ALA A 113 -1.15 21.14 -21.82
C ALA A 113 -0.18 20.65 -22.91
N ARG A 114 0.64 19.64 -22.62
CA ARG A 114 1.70 19.16 -23.53
C ARG A 114 1.26 18.11 -24.53
N CYS A 115 0.16 17.38 -24.21
CA CYS A 115 -0.32 16.24 -25.00
C CYS A 115 -1.58 16.56 -25.82
N SER A 116 -2.02 17.78 -25.85
CA SER A 116 -3.19 18.20 -26.65
C SER A 116 -2.85 18.60 -28.06
#